data_b07a56b9976cec2a03d09800cb4b27a3
#
_entry.id   b07a56b9976cec2a03d09800cb4b27a3
#
_cell.length_a   1.000
_cell.length_b   1.000
_cell.length_c   1.000
_cell.angle_alpha   90.00
_cell.angle_beta   90.00
_cell.angle_gamma   90.00
#
_symmetry.space_group_name_H-M   'P 1'
#
loop_
_entity.id
_entity.type
_entity.pdbx_description
1 polymer ?
#
loop_
_entity_poly.entity_id
_entity_poly.type
_entity_poly.pdbx_seq_one_letter_code
_entity_poly.pdbx_strand_id
1 'polypeptide(L)'
;MEEECNDPKHNHANPLSNLDEETQQQIQQLQMMEQSFQQLLMQKNAFSMETNETDYIIKEVEKTSGEVSRIIGNQVLIKSTKEEILKDMKNKKKLLETRMKTIDEQEKEFSQKIEEIREEVMKKIQG
;
A
#
# COMPACT_ATOMS: atom_id res chain seq x y z
N MET A 1 -43.69 -2.29 -17.50
CA MET A 1 -43.33 -1.89 -17.18
C MET A 1 -42.62 -1.86 -16.63
N GLU A 2 -42.49 -2.19 -16.68
CA GLU A 2 -41.90 -2.01 -16.16
C GLU A 2 -41.13 -1.79 -15.77
N GLU A 3 -40.92 -1.77 -16.06
CA GLU A 3 -40.18 -1.36 -15.67
C GLU A 3 -39.84 -1.03 -14.97
N GLU A 4 -40.09 -0.97 -14.94
CA GLU A 4 -40.08 -0.41 -14.09
C GLU A 4 -39.47 -0.36 -13.21
N CYS A 5 -39.43 -1.04 -13.40
CA CYS A 5 -38.56 -1.03 -12.45
C CYS A 5 -37.52 -0.10 -12.53
N ASN A 6 -37.20 0.18 -13.50
CA ASN A 6 -36.35 1.25 -13.63
C ASN A 6 -36.82 2.50 -13.14
N ASP A 7 -37.96 2.46 -12.69
CA ASP A 7 -38.52 3.56 -12.00
C ASP A 7 -37.61 3.90 -10.85
N PRO A 8 -37.19 5.13 -10.67
CA PRO A 8 -36.36 5.54 -9.56
C PRO A 8 -36.96 5.16 -8.22
N LYS A 9 -38.25 5.03 -8.15
CA LYS A 9 -38.87 4.63 -6.94
C LYS A 9 -38.48 3.25 -6.51
N HIS A 10 -38.08 2.43 -7.44
CA HIS A 10 -37.63 1.09 -7.06
C HIS A 10 -36.31 1.14 -6.34
N ASN A 11 -35.63 2.26 -6.38
CA ASN A 11 -34.42 2.39 -5.64
C ASN A 11 -34.65 2.55 -4.17
N HIS A 12 -35.87 2.49 -3.73
CA HIS A 12 -36.15 2.54 -2.31
C HIS A 12 -35.42 1.45 -1.53
N ALA A 13 -35.12 0.35 -2.19
CA ALA A 13 -34.38 -0.70 -1.56
C ALA A 13 -32.90 -0.35 -1.41
N ASN A 14 -32.43 0.67 -2.14
CA ASN A 14 -31.04 1.08 -2.08
C ASN A 14 -30.94 2.31 -1.18
N PRO A 15 -30.34 2.18 0.00
CA PRO A 15 -30.25 3.30 0.93
C PRO A 15 -29.48 4.49 0.36
N LEU A 16 -28.60 4.25 -0.61
CA LEU A 16 -27.82 5.33 -1.20
C LEU A 16 -28.66 6.32 -1.98
N SER A 17 -29.77 5.86 -2.56
CA SER A 17 -30.60 6.73 -3.36
C SER A 17 -31.40 7.72 -2.52
N ASN A 18 -31.49 7.47 -1.20
CA ASN A 18 -32.22 8.35 -0.29
C ASN A 18 -31.32 9.29 0.48
N LEU A 19 -30.02 9.25 0.22
CA LEU A 19 -29.06 10.08 0.93
C LEU A 19 -28.87 11.40 0.18
N ASP A 20 -28.49 12.45 0.90
CA ASP A 20 -28.21 13.71 0.28
C ASP A 20 -26.94 13.61 -0.58
N GLU A 21 -26.74 14.62 -1.39
CA GLU A 21 -25.62 14.64 -2.32
C GLU A 21 -24.28 14.62 -1.59
N GLU A 22 -24.19 15.34 -0.49
CA GLU A 22 -22.97 15.38 0.31
C GLU A 22 -22.59 14.00 0.84
N THR A 23 -23.57 13.27 1.33
CA THR A 23 -23.33 11.92 1.86
C THR A 23 -22.91 10.96 0.74
N GLN A 24 -23.54 11.09 -0.42
CA GLN A 24 -23.15 10.28 -1.58
C GLN A 24 -21.73 10.55 -2.00
N GLN A 25 -21.31 11.81 -1.99
CA GLN A 25 -19.95 12.19 -2.29
C GLN A 25 -18.97 11.63 -1.26
N GLN A 26 -19.36 11.62 0.01
CA GLN A 26 -18.54 11.05 1.06
C GLN A 26 -18.36 9.56 0.88
N ILE A 27 -19.41 8.87 0.47
CA ILE A 27 -19.32 7.43 0.19
C ILE A 27 -18.36 7.15 -0.96
N GLN A 28 -18.45 7.94 -2.02
CA GLN A 28 -17.52 7.82 -3.14
C GLN A 28 -16.09 8.09 -2.71
N GLN A 29 -15.89 9.12 -1.92
CA GLN A 29 -14.58 9.46 -1.38
C GLN A 29 -14.03 8.32 -0.54
N LEU A 30 -14.88 7.73 0.30
CA LEU A 30 -14.50 6.60 1.13
C LEU A 30 -14.02 5.43 0.28
N GLN A 31 -14.76 5.12 -0.79
CA GLN A 31 -14.39 4.02 -1.68
C GLN A 31 -13.04 4.27 -2.34
N MET A 32 -12.80 5.49 -2.79
CA MET A 32 -11.52 5.85 -3.39
C MET A 32 -10.39 5.77 -2.41
N MET A 33 -10.61 6.20 -1.18
CA MET A 33 -9.61 6.13 -0.13
C MET A 33 -9.30 4.69 0.24
N GLU A 34 -10.31 3.84 0.27
CA GLU A 34 -10.10 2.42 0.55
C GLU A 34 -9.27 1.74 -0.54
N GLN A 35 -9.50 2.10 -1.79
CA GLN A 35 -8.68 1.60 -2.90
C GLN A 35 -7.24 2.07 -2.77
N SER A 36 -7.04 3.34 -2.45
CA SER A 36 -5.70 3.89 -2.25
C SER A 36 -5.00 3.22 -1.07
N PHE A 37 -5.76 2.93 -0.02
CA PHE A 37 -5.22 2.23 1.14
C PHE A 37 -4.76 0.83 0.77
N GLN A 38 -5.54 0.10 -0.05
CA GLN A 38 -5.15 -1.23 -0.51
C GLN A 38 -3.86 -1.18 -1.32
N GLN A 39 -3.72 -0.18 -2.20
CA GLN A 39 -2.50 0.00 -2.96
C GLN A 39 -1.31 0.28 -2.04
N LEU A 40 -1.53 1.06 -1.01
CA LEU A 40 -0.50 1.37 -0.02
C LEU A 40 -0.05 0.11 0.71
N LEU A 41 -0.99 -0.75 1.08
CA LEU A 41 -0.67 -2.02 1.74
C LEU A 41 0.12 -2.95 0.82
N MET A 42 -0.22 -2.98 -0.47
CA MET A 42 0.54 -3.75 -1.44
C MET A 42 1.97 -3.24 -1.57
N GLN A 43 2.13 -1.92 -1.59
CA GLN A 43 3.43 -1.29 -1.64
C GLN A 43 4.24 -1.60 -0.39
N LYS A 44 3.60 -1.54 0.77
CA LYS A 44 4.22 -1.88 2.05
C LYS A 44 4.74 -3.31 2.04
N ASN A 45 3.92 -4.22 1.52
CA ASN A 45 4.29 -5.63 1.41
C ASN A 45 5.51 -5.82 0.52
N ALA A 46 5.53 -5.14 -0.64
CA ALA A 46 6.65 -5.21 -1.56
C ALA A 46 7.94 -4.72 -0.91
N PHE A 47 7.88 -3.61 -0.18
CA PHE A 47 9.06 -3.08 0.51
C PHE A 47 9.51 -3.99 1.65
N SER A 48 8.57 -4.63 2.34
CA SER A 48 8.91 -5.62 3.38
C SER A 48 9.66 -6.79 2.80
N MET A 49 9.21 -7.31 1.67
CA MET A 49 9.86 -8.42 1.00
C MET A 49 11.26 -8.02 0.55
N GLU A 50 11.39 -6.84 -0.01
CA GLU A 50 12.67 -6.32 -0.45
C GLU A 50 13.64 -6.12 0.70
N THR A 51 13.15 -5.65 1.82
CA THR A 51 13.95 -5.48 3.04
C THR A 51 14.45 -6.83 3.54
N ASN A 52 13.58 -7.83 3.58
CA ASN A 52 13.95 -9.18 4.01
C ASN A 52 14.99 -9.79 3.09
N GLU A 53 14.83 -9.60 1.80
CA GLU A 53 15.79 -10.06 0.80
C GLU A 53 17.14 -9.40 0.98
N THR A 54 17.14 -8.10 1.21
CA THR A 54 18.36 -7.32 1.41
C THR A 54 19.07 -7.79 2.70
N ASP A 55 18.33 -8.02 3.77
CA ASP A 55 18.90 -8.57 5.01
C ASP A 55 19.51 -9.93 4.80
N TYR A 56 18.85 -10.78 4.03
CA TYR A 56 19.37 -12.11 3.72
C TYR A 56 20.69 -12.01 2.96
N ILE A 57 20.75 -11.14 1.95
CA ILE A 57 21.97 -10.94 1.17
C ILE A 57 23.10 -10.44 2.06
N ILE A 58 22.82 -9.47 2.93
CA ILE A 58 23.83 -8.96 3.85
C ILE A 58 24.42 -10.08 4.71
N LYS A 59 23.54 -10.92 5.28
CA LYS A 59 23.99 -12.03 6.13
C LYS A 59 24.82 -13.04 5.37
N GLU A 60 24.39 -13.37 4.15
CA GLU A 60 25.11 -14.35 3.34
C GLU A 60 26.47 -13.83 2.90
N VAL A 61 26.55 -12.56 2.52
CA VAL A 61 27.80 -11.95 2.12
C VAL A 61 28.76 -11.84 3.31
N GLU A 62 28.23 -11.51 4.49
CA GLU A 62 29.05 -11.43 5.69
C GLU A 62 29.70 -12.77 6.05
N LYS A 63 29.03 -13.87 5.77
CA LYS A 63 29.57 -15.22 6.03
C LYS A 63 30.56 -15.67 4.97
N THR A 64 30.55 -15.04 3.81
CA THR A 64 31.36 -15.50 2.68
C THR A 64 32.82 -15.12 2.89
N SER A 65 33.72 -16.10 2.70
CA SER A 65 35.13 -15.85 2.83
C SER A 65 35.88 -15.89 1.49
N GLY A 66 35.20 -16.16 0.41
CA GLY A 66 35.80 -16.25 -0.91
C GLY A 66 35.47 -15.02 -1.77
N GLU A 67 35.67 -15.20 -3.06
CA GLU A 67 35.33 -14.15 -4.02
C GLU A 67 33.82 -13.96 -4.11
N VAL A 68 33.42 -12.72 -4.32
CA VAL A 68 32.02 -12.40 -4.53
C VAL A 68 31.87 -11.77 -5.91
N SER A 69 30.69 -11.94 -6.49
CA SER A 69 30.36 -11.39 -7.81
C SER A 69 28.98 -10.81 -7.77
N ARG A 70 28.76 -9.87 -8.66
CA ARG A 70 27.48 -9.15 -8.73
C ARG A 70 26.89 -9.38 -10.11
N ILE A 71 25.57 -9.61 -10.16
CA ILE A 71 24.85 -9.72 -11.42
C ILE A 71 24.28 -8.36 -11.76
N ILE A 72 24.58 -7.88 -12.98
CA ILE A 72 24.03 -6.64 -13.47
C ILE A 72 23.05 -6.98 -14.59
N GLY A 73 21.82 -6.55 -14.45
CA GLY A 73 20.74 -7.04 -15.29
C GLY A 73 20.56 -8.51 -15.01
N ASN A 74 20.22 -9.30 -15.98
CA ASN A 74 20.08 -10.74 -15.79
C ASN A 74 21.15 -11.53 -16.55
N GLN A 75 22.14 -10.84 -17.06
CA GLN A 75 23.03 -11.48 -18.03
C GLN A 75 24.52 -11.27 -17.78
N VAL A 76 24.88 -10.30 -16.98
CA VAL A 76 26.30 -9.97 -16.79
C VAL A 76 26.70 -10.16 -15.35
N LEU A 77 27.75 -10.97 -15.14
CA LEU A 77 28.33 -11.23 -13.82
C LEU A 77 29.63 -10.46 -13.72
N ILE A 78 29.76 -9.60 -12.73
CA ILE A 78 30.93 -8.78 -12.52
C ILE A 78 31.53 -9.10 -11.17
N LYS A 79 32.85 -9.23 -11.12
CA LYS A 79 33.55 -9.39 -9.85
C LYS A 79 33.38 -8.14 -9.01
N SER A 80 33.20 -8.34 -7.73
CA SER A 80 33.05 -7.23 -6.79
C SER A 80 33.78 -7.59 -5.50
N THR A 81 33.86 -6.64 -4.59
CA THR A 81 34.42 -6.93 -3.27
C THR A 81 33.29 -7.07 -2.27
N LYS A 82 33.57 -7.86 -1.23
CA LYS A 82 32.64 -8.04 -0.13
C LYS A 82 32.25 -6.69 0.48
N GLU A 83 33.25 -5.83 0.67
CA GLU A 83 33.04 -4.49 1.25
C GLU A 83 32.11 -3.63 0.40
N GLU A 84 32.29 -3.66 -0.91
CA GLU A 84 31.44 -2.89 -1.82
C GLU A 84 30.00 -3.36 -1.77
N ILE A 85 29.81 -4.67 -1.82
CA ILE A 85 28.47 -5.24 -1.80
C ILE A 85 27.78 -4.95 -0.47
N LEU A 86 28.50 -5.12 0.65
CA LEU A 86 27.94 -4.81 1.96
C LEU A 86 27.56 -3.36 2.10
N LYS A 87 28.41 -2.46 1.61
CA LYS A 87 28.12 -1.03 1.64
C LYS A 87 26.85 -0.71 0.87
N ASP A 88 26.74 -1.23 -0.36
CA ASP A 88 25.59 -0.98 -1.21
C ASP A 88 24.32 -1.55 -0.61
N MET A 89 24.40 -2.75 -0.06
CA MET A 89 23.23 -3.40 0.54
C MET A 89 22.78 -2.70 1.82
N LYS A 90 23.72 -2.24 2.63
CA LYS A 90 23.38 -1.49 3.85
C LYS A 90 22.78 -0.14 3.53
N ASN A 91 23.27 0.52 2.46
CA ASN A 91 22.67 1.77 2.00
C ASN A 91 21.27 1.53 1.46
N LYS A 92 21.07 0.46 0.72
CA LYS A 92 19.74 0.08 0.21
C LYS A 92 18.78 -0.19 1.37
N LYS A 93 19.25 -0.89 2.39
CA LYS A 93 18.44 -1.18 3.58
C LYS A 93 17.98 0.10 4.26
N LYS A 94 18.89 1.07 4.43
CA LYS A 94 18.54 2.35 5.04
C LYS A 94 17.48 3.07 4.23
N LEU A 95 17.61 3.05 2.91
CA LEU A 95 16.64 3.69 2.04
C LEU A 95 15.27 3.02 2.16
N LEU A 96 15.25 1.69 2.20
CA LEU A 96 14.01 0.92 2.37
C LEU A 96 13.37 1.21 3.73
N GLU A 97 14.17 1.30 4.78
CA GLU A 97 13.66 1.63 6.12
C GLU A 97 13.03 3.02 6.15
N THR A 98 13.64 3.99 5.48
CA THR A 98 13.11 5.33 5.39
C THR A 98 11.78 5.35 4.64
N ARG A 99 11.70 4.63 3.54
CA ARG A 99 10.47 4.54 2.75
C ARG A 99 9.37 3.82 3.51
N MET A 100 9.73 2.76 4.24
CA MET A 100 8.77 2.03 5.05
C MET A 100 8.19 2.91 6.14
N LYS A 101 9.02 3.76 6.74
CA LYS A 101 8.57 4.70 7.76
C LYS A 101 7.53 5.66 7.19
N THR A 102 7.79 6.19 5.99
CA THR A 102 6.85 7.06 5.31
C THR A 102 5.53 6.34 5.03
N ILE A 103 5.61 5.10 4.57
CA ILE A 103 4.43 4.28 4.30
C ILE A 103 3.63 4.04 5.57
N ASP A 104 4.31 3.73 6.68
CA ASP A 104 3.64 3.53 7.96
C ASP A 104 2.89 4.78 8.41
N GLU A 105 3.48 5.96 8.21
CA GLU A 105 2.83 7.21 8.52
C GLU A 105 1.61 7.45 7.64
N GLN A 106 1.74 7.18 6.34
CA GLN A 106 0.62 7.30 5.41
C GLN A 106 -0.50 6.31 5.75
N GLU A 107 -0.13 5.11 6.15
CA GLU A 107 -1.09 4.09 6.55
C GLU A 107 -1.93 4.57 7.72
N LYS A 108 -1.30 5.16 8.72
CA LYS A 108 -2.00 5.69 9.87
C LYS A 108 -2.95 6.82 9.49
N GLU A 109 -2.49 7.74 8.64
CA GLU A 109 -3.31 8.85 8.19
C GLU A 109 -4.53 8.38 7.40
N PHE A 110 -4.32 7.46 6.47
CA PHE A 110 -5.42 6.91 5.68
C PHE A 110 -6.41 6.17 6.56
N SER A 111 -5.91 5.33 7.46
CA SER A 111 -6.75 4.57 8.36
C SER A 111 -7.63 5.48 9.20
N GLN A 112 -7.04 6.55 9.73
CA GLN A 112 -7.76 7.51 10.54
C GLN A 112 -8.83 8.25 9.75
N LYS A 113 -8.49 8.71 8.54
CA LYS A 113 -9.45 9.42 7.69
C LYS A 113 -10.59 8.53 7.24
N ILE A 114 -10.27 7.30 6.89
CA ILE A 114 -11.29 6.33 6.49
C ILE A 114 -12.26 6.12 7.64
N GLU A 115 -11.75 5.95 8.84
CA GLU A 115 -12.58 5.75 10.03
C GLU A 115 -13.47 6.96 10.31
N GLU A 116 -12.91 8.16 10.22
CA GLU A 116 -13.67 9.40 10.43
C GLU A 116 -14.81 9.55 9.44
N ILE A 117 -14.52 9.33 8.16
CA ILE A 117 -15.55 9.44 7.11
C ILE A 117 -16.60 8.36 7.28
N ARG A 118 -16.16 7.15 7.61
CA ARG A 118 -17.07 6.02 7.81
C ARG A 118 -18.04 6.32 8.95
N GLU A 119 -17.55 6.86 10.05
CA GLU A 119 -18.40 7.23 11.17
C GLU A 119 -19.39 8.32 10.80
N GLU A 120 -18.95 9.34 10.06
CA GLU A 120 -19.85 10.39 9.59
C GLU A 120 -20.96 9.85 8.69
N VAL A 121 -20.59 8.97 7.76
CA VAL A 121 -21.56 8.36 6.85
C VAL A 121 -22.55 7.49 7.63
N MET A 122 -22.06 6.70 8.57
CA MET A 122 -22.92 5.86 9.38
C MET A 122 -23.92 6.66 10.19
N LYS A 123 -23.49 7.78 10.75
CA LYS A 123 -24.41 8.66 11.49
C LYS A 123 -25.50 9.20 10.59
N LYS A 124 -25.15 9.59 9.36
CA LYS A 124 -26.14 10.11 8.40
C LYS A 124 -27.11 9.04 7.96
N ILE A 125 -26.63 7.82 7.76
CA ILE A 125 -27.47 6.71 7.37
C ILE A 125 -28.43 6.31 8.49
N GLN A 126 -27.95 6.29 9.71
CA GLN A 126 -28.74 5.89 10.87
C GLN A 126 -29.64 7.01 11.39
N GLY A 127 -29.21 8.22 11.20
CA GLY A 127 -29.99 9.37 11.62
C GLY A 127 -31.07 9.73 10.64
#